data_e67c57f121145d00aa30f9c4666cfdf5
#
_entry.id   e67c57f121145d00aa30f9c4666cfdf5
#
_cell.length_a   1.000
_cell.length_b   1.000
_cell.length_c   1.000
_cell.angle_alpha   90.00
_cell.angle_beta   90.00
_cell.angle_gamma   90.00
#
_symmetry.space_group_name_H-M   'P 1'
#
loop_
_entity.id
_entity.type
_entity.pdbx_description
1 polymer ?
#
loop_
_entity_poly.entity_id
_entity_poly.type
_entity_poly.pdbx_seq_one_letter_code
_entity_poly.pdbx_strand_id
1 'polypeptide(L)'
;MRLLAFSDIHHNLAAVRKLRALEKNSFDAIIVAGDIGSESAADFFKILATFKCPVMYVYGNWDNKLGYKTSFGHHCHLIQSNVITIGNISFTGFSGCPTHWGKNPIFRKFYRQIETENKSLIEALKSGIRPTYRIRRTKPFQKFVLQLQSAKNEVLKLNRESIGTAIKNARVDSRKCVVITHQRLTRLNEEVPGALLHLFGHIHTFSEHTFKETKYINVAALDRPVSARPRAKEKWGKEDCRNFNTGNYVTIEISSSLEIKTRCVTLPHEYPNWISLENRRYNGIKWIPEEAKWTNASDPPIPQYAVSRSPRIIKSHALA
;
A
#
# COMPACT_ATOMS: atom_id res chain seq x y z
N MET A 1 18.18 -4.19 -14.54
CA MET A 1 17.27 -3.07 -14.30
C MET A 1 17.18 -2.80 -12.81
N ARG A 2 17.23 -1.53 -12.39
CA ARG A 2 17.16 -1.13 -10.98
C ARG A 2 15.96 -0.22 -10.75
N LEU A 3 15.04 -0.61 -9.88
CA LEU A 3 13.81 0.11 -9.58
C LEU A 3 13.81 0.64 -8.15
N LEU A 4 13.22 1.81 -7.95
CA LEU A 4 12.87 2.35 -6.65
C LEU A 4 11.34 2.27 -6.49
N ALA A 5 10.85 1.60 -5.47
CA ALA A 5 9.41 1.37 -5.29
C ALA A 5 8.94 1.72 -3.88
N PHE A 6 7.80 2.39 -3.79
CA PHE A 6 7.13 2.75 -2.52
C PHE A 6 5.67 3.10 -2.75
N SER A 7 4.93 3.27 -1.67
CA SER A 7 3.51 3.66 -1.66
C SER A 7 3.14 4.41 -0.39
N ASP A 8 1.86 4.71 -0.23
CA ASP A 8 1.26 5.21 1.00
C ASP A 8 2.04 6.40 1.59
N ILE A 9 2.16 7.45 0.80
CA ILE A 9 2.90 8.67 1.13
C ILE A 9 2.08 9.58 2.04
N HIS A 10 0.76 9.63 1.84
CA HIS A 10 -0.20 10.38 2.64
C HIS A 10 0.26 11.80 2.95
N HIS A 11 0.65 12.55 1.91
CA HIS A 11 1.17 13.92 2.01
C HIS A 11 2.53 14.07 2.71
N ASN A 12 3.24 12.99 3.05
CA ASN A 12 4.51 13.05 3.77
C ASN A 12 5.70 13.44 2.87
N LEU A 13 5.71 14.68 2.39
CA LEU A 13 6.79 15.20 1.54
C LEU A 13 8.16 15.18 2.25
N ALA A 14 8.18 15.26 3.58
CA ALA A 14 9.43 15.19 4.34
C ALA A 14 10.11 13.83 4.16
N ALA A 15 9.35 12.73 4.21
CA ALA A 15 9.87 11.40 3.93
C ALA A 15 10.40 11.28 2.49
N VAL A 16 9.70 11.85 1.51
CA VAL A 16 10.13 11.84 0.10
C VAL A 16 11.46 12.61 -0.08
N ARG A 17 11.62 13.76 0.57
CA ARG A 17 12.90 14.51 0.57
C ARG A 17 14.03 13.73 1.24
N LYS A 18 13.77 13.06 2.37
CA LYS A 18 14.74 12.18 3.02
C LYS A 18 15.14 11.01 2.10
N LEU A 19 14.17 10.34 1.48
CA LEU A 19 14.43 9.30 0.49
C LEU A 19 15.32 9.83 -0.64
N ARG A 20 15.00 11.00 -1.20
CA ARG A 20 15.81 11.60 -2.27
C ARG A 20 17.22 11.93 -1.84
N ALA A 21 17.41 12.38 -0.60
CA ALA A 21 18.73 12.69 -0.06
C ALA A 21 19.58 11.43 0.17
N LEU A 22 18.96 10.31 0.52
CA LEU A 22 19.63 9.02 0.73
C LEU A 22 20.01 8.33 -0.58
N GLU A 23 19.08 8.32 -1.53
CA GLU A 23 19.26 7.61 -2.79
C GLU A 23 19.96 8.50 -3.82
N LYS A 24 21.29 8.41 -3.84
CA LYS A 24 22.15 9.13 -4.78
C LYS A 24 22.38 8.39 -6.09
N ASN A 25 22.11 7.09 -6.09
CA ASN A 25 22.31 6.25 -7.25
C ASN A 25 21.19 6.44 -8.28
N SER A 26 21.51 6.16 -9.55
CA SER A 26 20.52 6.15 -10.64
C SER A 26 19.59 4.94 -10.52
N PHE A 27 18.36 5.17 -10.93
CA PHE A 27 17.35 4.13 -11.12
C PHE A 27 16.89 4.16 -12.58
N ASP A 28 16.51 3.00 -13.10
CA ASP A 28 15.91 2.91 -14.44
C ASP A 28 14.44 3.38 -14.41
N ALA A 29 13.77 3.21 -13.28
CA ALA A 29 12.43 3.74 -13.05
C ALA A 29 12.09 3.85 -11.56
N ILE A 30 11.12 4.72 -11.25
CA ILE A 30 10.47 4.82 -9.94
C ILE A 30 9.04 4.29 -10.05
N ILE A 31 8.63 3.49 -9.08
CA ILE A 31 7.29 2.92 -8.99
C ILE A 31 6.57 3.47 -7.75
N VAL A 32 5.41 4.08 -7.95
CA VAL A 32 4.57 4.59 -6.87
C VAL A 32 3.25 3.83 -6.87
N ALA A 33 3.08 2.94 -5.91
CA ALA A 33 1.92 2.08 -5.83
C ALA A 33 0.72 2.72 -5.09
N GLY A 34 0.48 4.02 -5.32
CA GLY A 34 -0.70 4.76 -4.86
C GLY A 34 -0.62 5.36 -3.47
N ASP A 35 -1.71 6.03 -3.08
CA ASP A 35 -1.89 6.79 -1.84
C ASP A 35 -0.82 7.89 -1.66
N ILE A 36 -0.65 8.68 -2.71
CA ILE A 36 0.23 9.85 -2.74
C ILE A 36 -0.32 10.95 -1.82
N GLY A 37 -1.61 11.19 -1.92
CA GLY A 37 -2.33 12.29 -1.30
C GLY A 37 -2.57 13.44 -2.28
N SER A 38 -3.84 13.68 -2.57
CA SER A 38 -4.27 14.56 -3.65
C SER A 38 -3.71 15.99 -3.58
N GLU A 39 -3.60 16.54 -2.37
CA GLU A 39 -3.23 17.95 -2.18
C GLU A 39 -1.74 18.23 -2.35
N SER A 40 -0.90 17.22 -2.13
CA SER A 40 0.56 17.33 -2.23
C SER A 40 1.15 16.71 -3.50
N ALA A 41 0.31 16.16 -4.38
CA ALA A 41 0.76 15.39 -5.53
C ALA A 41 1.71 16.18 -6.44
N ALA A 42 1.42 17.46 -6.72
CA ALA A 42 2.28 18.28 -7.56
C ALA A 42 3.71 18.42 -6.99
N ASP A 43 3.83 18.72 -5.70
CA ASP A 43 5.13 18.86 -5.04
C ASP A 43 5.84 17.51 -4.88
N PHE A 44 5.10 16.45 -4.64
CA PHE A 44 5.61 15.09 -4.63
C PHE A 44 6.31 14.75 -5.96
N PHE A 45 5.64 14.94 -7.09
CA PHE A 45 6.21 14.64 -8.40
C PHE A 45 7.35 15.57 -8.78
N LYS A 46 7.35 16.85 -8.35
CA LYS A 46 8.53 17.73 -8.50
C LYS A 46 9.77 17.17 -7.81
N ILE A 47 9.63 16.60 -6.62
CA ILE A 47 10.76 15.96 -5.93
C ILE A 47 11.21 14.72 -6.73
N LEU A 48 10.30 13.88 -7.20
CA LEU A 48 10.65 12.68 -7.96
C LEU A 48 11.31 13.01 -9.30
N ALA A 49 10.95 14.12 -9.95
CA ALA A 49 11.59 14.58 -11.19
C ALA A 49 13.11 14.76 -11.05
N THR A 50 13.60 15.04 -9.85
CA THR A 50 15.04 15.19 -9.59
C THR A 50 15.84 13.88 -9.72
N PHE A 51 15.19 12.73 -9.77
CA PHE A 51 15.85 11.44 -10.05
C PHE A 51 16.18 11.24 -11.53
N LYS A 52 15.59 12.05 -12.42
CA LYS A 52 15.83 12.04 -13.88
C LYS A 52 15.57 10.68 -14.56
N CYS A 53 14.61 9.93 -14.05
CA CYS A 53 14.14 8.67 -14.63
C CYS A 53 12.60 8.65 -14.70
N PRO A 54 12.01 7.75 -15.50
CA PRO A 54 10.56 7.60 -15.56
C PRO A 54 9.94 7.25 -14.20
N VAL A 55 8.80 7.88 -13.89
CA VAL A 55 8.01 7.61 -12.71
C VAL A 55 6.69 6.98 -13.14
N MET A 56 6.47 5.74 -12.79
CA MET A 56 5.24 5.03 -13.05
C MET A 56 4.40 4.97 -11.79
N TYR A 57 3.14 5.37 -11.87
CA TYR A 57 2.29 5.44 -10.70
C TYR A 57 0.87 4.97 -10.98
N VAL A 58 0.20 4.54 -9.93
CA VAL A 58 -1.25 4.32 -9.88
C VAL A 58 -1.84 5.16 -8.77
N TYR A 59 -3.15 5.37 -8.79
CA TYR A 59 -3.86 6.01 -7.69
C TYR A 59 -4.34 4.98 -6.67
N GLY A 60 -4.29 5.37 -5.40
CA GLY A 60 -4.91 4.65 -4.30
C GLY A 60 -6.25 5.28 -3.88
N ASN A 61 -6.62 5.08 -2.63
CA ASN A 61 -7.86 5.64 -2.09
C ASN A 61 -7.71 7.07 -1.55
N TRP A 62 -6.51 7.54 -1.27
CA TRP A 62 -6.22 8.93 -0.86
C TRP A 62 -6.03 9.89 -2.04
N ASP A 63 -6.00 9.36 -3.27
CA ASP A 63 -5.83 10.15 -4.49
C ASP A 63 -7.17 10.52 -5.14
N ASN A 64 -8.22 10.63 -4.35
CA ASN A 64 -9.61 10.74 -4.76
C ASN A 64 -9.99 12.07 -5.44
N LYS A 65 -9.19 13.10 -5.29
CA LYS A 65 -9.37 14.41 -5.94
C LYS A 65 -8.56 14.53 -7.24
N LEU A 66 -7.68 13.56 -7.53
CA LEU A 66 -6.87 13.57 -8.74
C LEU A 66 -7.65 12.98 -9.93
N GLY A 67 -7.64 13.71 -11.01
CA GLY A 67 -8.24 13.25 -12.27
C GLY A 67 -7.29 12.38 -13.07
N TYR A 68 -7.81 11.41 -13.83
CA TYR A 68 -7.00 10.56 -14.71
C TYR A 68 -6.34 11.31 -15.89
N LYS A 69 -6.74 12.55 -16.12
CA LYS A 69 -6.14 13.44 -17.13
C LYS A 69 -5.10 14.39 -16.54
N THR A 70 -4.87 14.37 -15.22
CA THR A 70 -3.88 15.22 -14.57
C THR A 70 -2.48 14.76 -14.97
N SER A 71 -1.65 15.68 -15.48
CA SER A 71 -0.26 15.45 -15.81
C SER A 71 0.65 16.08 -14.76
N PHE A 72 1.70 15.34 -14.38
CA PHE A 72 2.75 15.82 -13.47
C PHE A 72 4.10 15.95 -14.15
N GLY A 73 4.10 16.10 -15.47
CA GLY A 73 5.28 16.22 -16.31
C GLY A 73 5.49 15.00 -17.21
N HIS A 74 6.30 15.17 -18.24
CA HIS A 74 6.50 14.18 -19.31
C HIS A 74 7.13 12.86 -18.86
N HIS A 75 7.83 12.85 -17.73
CA HIS A 75 8.46 11.66 -17.15
C HIS A 75 7.55 10.93 -16.14
N CYS A 76 6.37 11.47 -15.84
CA CYS A 76 5.41 10.91 -14.90
C CYS A 76 4.26 10.23 -15.66
N HIS A 77 4.14 8.92 -15.52
CA HIS A 77 3.21 8.11 -16.28
C HIS A 77 2.19 7.46 -15.34
N LEU A 78 0.94 7.92 -15.43
CA LEU A 78 -0.17 7.21 -14.80
C LEU A 78 -0.40 5.90 -15.55
N ILE A 79 -0.24 4.80 -14.85
CA ILE A 79 -0.48 3.47 -15.41
C ILE A 79 -1.96 3.11 -15.20
N GLN A 80 -2.72 3.21 -16.28
CA GLN A 80 -4.17 2.98 -16.28
C GLN A 80 -4.59 2.18 -17.50
N SER A 81 -4.41 0.87 -17.45
CA SER A 81 -4.64 -0.06 -18.58
C SER A 81 -3.79 0.24 -19.81
N ASN A 82 -2.61 0.76 -19.61
CA ASN A 82 -1.59 0.96 -20.64
C ASN A 82 -0.33 0.17 -20.29
N VAL A 83 0.52 -0.03 -21.26
CA VAL A 83 1.82 -0.70 -21.09
C VAL A 83 2.92 0.27 -21.46
N ILE A 84 3.93 0.38 -20.61
CA ILE A 84 5.16 1.15 -20.86
C ILE A 84 6.32 0.18 -20.77
N THR A 85 7.17 0.16 -21.76
CA THR A 85 8.35 -0.73 -21.80
C THR A 85 9.62 0.07 -21.63
N ILE A 86 10.48 -0.36 -20.72
CA ILE A 86 11.83 0.16 -20.51
C ILE A 86 12.80 -1.01 -20.66
N GLY A 87 13.69 -0.92 -21.65
CA GLY A 87 14.54 -2.05 -22.00
C GLY A 87 13.70 -3.29 -22.38
N ASN A 88 13.87 -4.36 -21.65
CA ASN A 88 13.14 -5.63 -21.87
C ASN A 88 12.01 -5.89 -20.86
N ILE A 89 11.70 -4.92 -19.99
CA ILE A 89 10.68 -5.04 -18.95
C ILE A 89 9.50 -4.13 -19.27
N SER A 90 8.30 -4.65 -19.19
CA SER A 90 7.04 -3.96 -19.43
C SER A 90 6.32 -3.68 -18.11
N PHE A 91 5.77 -2.49 -17.96
CA PHE A 91 5.05 -2.04 -16.79
C PHE A 91 3.61 -1.79 -17.15
N THR A 92 2.70 -2.32 -16.35
CA THR A 92 1.27 -2.10 -16.50
C THR A 92 0.59 -2.03 -15.14
N GLY A 93 -0.64 -1.54 -15.10
CA GLY A 93 -1.33 -1.42 -13.83
C GLY A 93 -2.72 -0.83 -13.96
N PHE A 94 -3.38 -0.68 -12.83
CA PHE A 94 -4.71 -0.10 -12.76
C PHE A 94 -4.97 0.51 -11.38
N SER A 95 -5.67 1.66 -11.37
CA SER A 95 -5.90 2.46 -10.15
C SER A 95 -7.18 2.09 -9.40
N GLY A 96 -7.75 0.92 -9.59
CA GLY A 96 -8.93 0.46 -8.86
C GLY A 96 -8.57 0.02 -7.44
N CYS A 97 -8.98 0.79 -6.44
CA CYS A 97 -8.81 0.42 -5.03
C CYS A 97 -10.15 0.14 -4.38
N PRO A 98 -10.47 -1.11 -4.00
CA PRO A 98 -11.77 -1.51 -3.48
C PRO A 98 -11.95 -1.18 -1.98
N THR A 99 -11.58 0.02 -1.57
CA THR A 99 -11.83 0.51 -0.21
C THR A 99 -12.91 1.58 -0.21
N HIS A 100 -13.75 1.58 0.82
CA HIS A 100 -14.76 2.62 1.01
C HIS A 100 -14.20 3.89 1.68
N TRP A 101 -12.97 3.82 2.15
CA TRP A 101 -12.23 4.96 2.70
C TRP A 101 -11.60 5.77 1.55
N GLY A 102 -11.59 7.08 1.68
CA GLY A 102 -10.98 7.95 0.68
C GLY A 102 -11.75 8.05 -0.64
N LYS A 103 -12.64 7.10 -0.96
CA LYS A 103 -13.53 7.15 -2.12
C LYS A 103 -12.83 7.13 -3.47
N ASN A 104 -11.97 6.12 -3.70
CA ASN A 104 -11.37 5.89 -5.02
C ASN A 104 -12.41 6.01 -6.15
N PRO A 105 -12.15 6.80 -7.21
CA PRO A 105 -13.15 7.10 -8.26
C PRO A 105 -13.71 5.86 -8.95
N ILE A 106 -12.91 4.79 -9.11
CA ILE A 106 -13.36 3.54 -9.74
C ILE A 106 -14.30 2.80 -8.78
N PHE A 107 -13.90 2.63 -7.53
CA PHE A 107 -14.72 1.97 -6.51
C PHE A 107 -16.04 2.73 -6.27
N ARG A 108 -16.03 4.06 -6.34
CA ARG A 108 -17.20 4.91 -6.14
C ARG A 108 -18.34 4.58 -7.11
N LYS A 109 -18.04 4.14 -8.33
CA LYS A 109 -19.07 3.73 -9.32
C LYS A 109 -19.87 2.55 -8.80
N PHE A 110 -19.23 1.59 -8.15
CA PHE A 110 -19.86 0.41 -7.58
C PHE A 110 -20.50 0.68 -6.21
N TYR A 111 -19.99 1.68 -5.49
CA TYR A 111 -20.39 1.95 -4.11
C TYR A 111 -21.59 2.90 -3.98
N ARG A 112 -21.86 3.75 -4.97
CA ARG A 112 -22.92 4.76 -4.90
C ARG A 112 -24.30 4.19 -4.57
N GLN A 113 -24.69 3.12 -5.24
CA GLN A 113 -25.99 2.48 -5.00
C GLN A 113 -26.03 1.91 -3.57
N ILE A 114 -24.97 1.23 -3.14
CA ILE A 114 -24.85 0.67 -1.79
C ILE A 114 -24.96 1.80 -0.74
N GLU A 115 -24.30 2.94 -0.98
CA GLU A 115 -24.35 4.11 -0.10
C GLU A 115 -25.78 4.67 0.02
N THR A 116 -26.51 4.74 -1.08
CA THR A 116 -27.89 5.22 -1.11
C THR A 116 -28.82 4.25 -0.37
N GLU A 117 -28.76 2.96 -0.68
CA GLU A 117 -29.61 1.93 -0.07
C GLU A 117 -29.37 1.76 1.45
N ASN A 118 -28.19 2.07 1.93
CA ASN A 118 -27.78 1.85 3.31
C ASN A 118 -27.46 3.14 4.08
N LYS A 119 -28.00 4.28 3.64
CA LYS A 119 -27.64 5.61 4.17
C LYS A 119 -27.72 5.70 5.70
N SER A 120 -28.85 5.31 6.30
CA SER A 120 -29.05 5.37 7.75
C SER A 120 -28.08 4.45 8.51
N LEU A 121 -27.78 3.28 7.98
CA LEU A 121 -26.80 2.37 8.57
C LEU A 121 -25.40 2.95 8.51
N ILE A 122 -25.02 3.53 7.38
CA ILE A 122 -23.71 4.17 7.20
C ILE A 122 -23.54 5.38 8.11
N GLU A 123 -24.58 6.19 8.26
CA GLU A 123 -24.57 7.35 9.19
C GLU A 123 -24.39 6.89 10.63
N ALA A 124 -25.11 5.85 11.05
CA ALA A 124 -24.93 5.24 12.37
C ALA A 124 -23.51 4.69 12.59
N LEU A 125 -22.88 4.17 11.55
CA LEU A 125 -21.49 3.68 11.60
C LEU A 125 -20.44 4.81 11.61
N LYS A 126 -20.73 5.96 10.98
CA LYS A 126 -19.85 7.14 10.95
C LYS A 126 -19.70 7.80 12.33
N SER A 127 -20.66 7.64 13.23
CA SER A 127 -20.60 8.16 14.60
C SER A 127 -19.47 7.56 15.46
N GLY A 128 -18.57 6.76 14.87
CA GLY A 128 -17.42 6.18 15.53
C GLY A 128 -17.73 4.97 16.43
N ILE A 129 -18.98 4.61 16.55
CA ILE A 129 -19.43 3.45 17.30
C ILE A 129 -19.14 2.21 16.45
N ARG A 130 -18.21 1.37 16.90
CA ARG A 130 -18.03 0.06 16.27
C ARG A 130 -19.36 -0.69 16.38
N PRO A 131 -19.88 -1.27 15.28
CA PRO A 131 -21.13 -2.01 15.33
C PRO A 131 -21.03 -3.07 16.42
N THR A 132 -21.95 -3.01 17.36
CA THR A 132 -22.05 -4.01 18.44
C THR A 132 -22.31 -5.38 17.84
N TYR A 133 -22.06 -6.41 18.61
CA TYR A 133 -22.39 -7.79 18.21
C TYR A 133 -23.84 -7.94 17.75
N ARG A 134 -24.78 -7.26 18.43
CA ARG A 134 -26.21 -7.23 18.06
C ARG A 134 -26.43 -6.64 16.67
N ILE A 135 -25.85 -5.47 16.38
CA ILE A 135 -25.95 -4.81 15.05
C ILE A 135 -25.40 -5.71 13.95
N ARG A 136 -24.26 -6.36 14.16
CA ARG A 136 -23.64 -7.24 13.18
C ARG A 136 -24.50 -8.45 12.79
N ARG A 137 -25.42 -8.86 13.64
CA ARG A 137 -26.36 -9.97 13.39
C ARG A 137 -27.63 -9.56 12.68
N THR A 138 -27.91 -8.27 12.54
CA THR A 138 -29.11 -7.81 11.87
C THR A 138 -29.04 -8.10 10.36
N LYS A 139 -30.17 -8.48 9.78
CA LYS A 139 -30.30 -8.70 8.32
C LYS A 139 -29.81 -7.49 7.49
N PRO A 140 -30.17 -6.22 7.84
CA PRO A 140 -29.67 -5.06 7.11
C PRO A 140 -28.14 -4.95 7.12
N PHE A 141 -27.48 -5.18 8.28
CA PHE A 141 -26.02 -5.12 8.36
C PHE A 141 -25.37 -6.23 7.53
N GLN A 142 -25.89 -7.45 7.59
CA GLN A 142 -25.37 -8.56 6.79
C GLN A 142 -25.54 -8.31 5.29
N LYS A 143 -26.72 -7.81 4.86
CA LYS A 143 -26.94 -7.39 3.47
C LYS A 143 -25.92 -6.35 3.03
N PHE A 144 -25.70 -5.31 3.82
CA PHE A 144 -24.72 -4.27 3.55
C PHE A 144 -23.29 -4.83 3.38
N VAL A 145 -22.89 -5.73 4.26
CA VAL A 145 -21.54 -6.37 4.18
C VAL A 145 -21.41 -7.19 2.90
N LEU A 146 -22.42 -7.95 2.52
CA LEU A 146 -22.42 -8.73 1.27
C LEU A 146 -22.36 -7.84 0.03
N GLN A 147 -23.17 -6.77 -0.01
CA GLN A 147 -23.12 -5.79 -1.10
C GLN A 147 -21.73 -5.15 -1.22
N LEU A 148 -21.13 -4.77 -0.07
CA LEU A 148 -19.81 -4.19 -0.02
C LEU A 148 -18.74 -5.17 -0.51
N GLN A 149 -18.84 -6.44 -0.12
CA GLN A 149 -17.93 -7.49 -0.59
C GLN A 149 -18.05 -7.74 -2.09
N SER A 150 -19.29 -7.77 -2.62
CA SER A 150 -19.56 -7.88 -4.05
C SER A 150 -18.92 -6.73 -4.83
N ALA A 151 -19.16 -5.49 -4.40
CA ALA A 151 -18.54 -4.31 -5.04
C ALA A 151 -17.01 -4.36 -5.04
N LYS A 152 -16.41 -4.84 -3.94
CA LYS A 152 -14.95 -5.03 -3.86
C LYS A 152 -14.46 -6.07 -4.87
N ASN A 153 -15.15 -7.19 -4.98
CA ASN A 153 -14.80 -8.26 -5.90
C ASN A 153 -14.90 -7.77 -7.35
N GLU A 154 -15.92 -6.99 -7.69
CA GLU A 154 -16.07 -6.40 -9.04
C GLU A 154 -14.92 -5.46 -9.39
N VAL A 155 -14.46 -4.63 -8.44
CA VAL A 155 -13.32 -3.76 -8.69
C VAL A 155 -12.03 -4.56 -8.87
N LEU A 156 -11.81 -5.61 -8.07
CA LEU A 156 -10.64 -6.48 -8.22
C LEU A 156 -10.67 -7.25 -9.55
N LYS A 157 -11.85 -7.70 -9.97
CA LYS A 157 -12.06 -8.32 -11.28
C LYS A 157 -11.75 -7.34 -12.40
N LEU A 158 -12.32 -6.13 -12.36
CA LEU A 158 -12.06 -5.07 -13.34
C LEU A 158 -10.55 -4.76 -13.44
N ASN A 159 -9.83 -4.69 -12.32
CA ASN A 159 -8.39 -4.49 -12.34
C ASN A 159 -7.67 -5.60 -13.13
N ARG A 160 -7.97 -6.87 -12.83
CA ARG A 160 -7.33 -8.01 -13.51
C ARG A 160 -7.61 -8.00 -15.00
N GLU A 161 -8.89 -7.90 -15.39
CA GLU A 161 -9.31 -7.89 -16.79
C GLU A 161 -8.70 -6.73 -17.57
N SER A 162 -8.66 -5.52 -16.96
CA SER A 162 -8.07 -4.35 -17.59
C SER A 162 -6.57 -4.51 -17.82
N ILE A 163 -5.86 -5.07 -16.86
CA ILE A 163 -4.42 -5.33 -16.96
C ILE A 163 -4.15 -6.45 -17.98
N GLY A 164 -4.89 -7.55 -17.93
CA GLY A 164 -4.76 -8.66 -18.88
C GLY A 164 -5.01 -8.20 -20.32
N THR A 165 -6.04 -7.39 -20.53
CA THR A 165 -6.37 -6.79 -21.83
C THR A 165 -5.26 -5.86 -22.32
N ALA A 166 -4.68 -5.03 -21.44
CA ALA A 166 -3.59 -4.14 -21.80
C ALA A 166 -2.34 -4.91 -22.28
N ILE A 167 -1.95 -5.97 -21.55
CA ILE A 167 -0.83 -6.84 -21.92
C ILE A 167 -1.08 -7.52 -23.26
N LYS A 168 -2.26 -8.09 -23.45
CA LYS A 168 -2.65 -8.76 -24.69
C LYS A 168 -2.63 -7.80 -25.89
N ASN A 169 -3.18 -6.62 -25.74
CA ASN A 169 -3.23 -5.61 -26.81
C ASN A 169 -1.82 -5.10 -27.16
N ALA A 170 -0.95 -4.93 -26.17
CA ALA A 170 0.44 -4.54 -26.38
C ALA A 170 1.32 -5.69 -26.91
N ARG A 171 0.84 -6.92 -26.94
CA ARG A 171 1.55 -8.12 -27.38
C ARG A 171 2.89 -8.34 -26.63
N VAL A 172 2.92 -8.04 -25.34
CA VAL A 172 4.10 -8.22 -24.51
C VAL A 172 4.07 -9.56 -23.76
N ASP A 173 5.25 -10.10 -23.49
CA ASP A 173 5.40 -11.34 -22.69
C ASP A 173 5.07 -11.03 -21.22
N SER A 174 4.07 -11.71 -20.67
CA SER A 174 3.68 -11.54 -19.27
C SER A 174 4.81 -11.83 -18.28
N ARG A 175 5.71 -12.76 -18.61
CA ARG A 175 6.89 -13.10 -17.78
C ARG A 175 7.91 -11.97 -17.67
N LYS A 176 7.78 -10.92 -18.47
CA LYS A 176 8.57 -9.69 -18.42
C LYS A 176 7.75 -8.49 -17.93
N CYS A 177 6.55 -8.75 -17.40
CA CYS A 177 5.65 -7.70 -16.94
C CYS A 177 5.76 -7.48 -15.44
N VAL A 178 5.87 -6.19 -15.07
CA VAL A 178 5.68 -5.68 -13.73
C VAL A 178 4.28 -5.10 -13.62
N VAL A 179 3.45 -5.68 -12.78
CA VAL A 179 2.08 -5.23 -12.53
C VAL A 179 2.07 -4.32 -11.31
N ILE A 180 1.45 -3.15 -11.43
CA ILE A 180 1.38 -2.13 -10.38
C ILE A 180 -0.07 -1.86 -10.03
N THR A 181 -0.45 -2.02 -8.77
CA THR A 181 -1.76 -1.64 -8.24
C THR A 181 -1.63 -1.11 -6.83
N HIS A 182 -2.60 -0.35 -6.34
CA HIS A 182 -2.53 0.08 -4.94
C HIS A 182 -2.84 -1.06 -3.97
N GLN A 183 -3.85 -1.87 -4.26
CA GLN A 183 -4.19 -3.03 -3.45
C GLN A 183 -3.79 -4.33 -4.14
N ARG A 184 -3.30 -5.29 -3.36
CA ARG A 184 -2.95 -6.62 -3.88
C ARG A 184 -4.10 -7.23 -4.67
N LEU A 185 -3.81 -7.69 -5.88
CA LEU A 185 -4.73 -8.48 -6.68
C LEU A 185 -4.58 -9.96 -6.33
N THR A 186 -5.62 -10.53 -5.79
CA THR A 186 -5.78 -11.97 -5.73
C THR A 186 -6.11 -12.50 -7.12
N ARG A 187 -5.68 -13.72 -7.43
CA ARG A 187 -5.98 -14.40 -8.70
C ARG A 187 -5.44 -13.68 -9.96
N LEU A 188 -4.40 -12.85 -9.81
CA LEU A 188 -3.78 -12.15 -10.94
C LEU A 188 -3.32 -13.11 -12.04
N ASN A 189 -2.83 -14.27 -11.66
CA ASN A 189 -2.35 -15.32 -12.59
C ASN A 189 -3.43 -15.90 -13.52
N GLU A 190 -4.70 -15.64 -13.29
CA GLU A 190 -5.79 -16.04 -14.21
C GLU A 190 -5.78 -15.20 -15.47
N GLU A 191 -5.48 -13.91 -15.35
CA GLU A 191 -5.46 -12.97 -16.46
C GLU A 191 -4.04 -12.68 -16.98
N VAL A 192 -3.05 -12.80 -16.08
CA VAL A 192 -1.64 -12.50 -16.36
C VAL A 192 -0.77 -13.64 -15.81
N PRO A 193 -0.76 -14.80 -16.47
CA PRO A 193 0.02 -15.95 -16.02
C PRO A 193 1.53 -15.64 -16.05
N GLY A 194 2.22 -15.98 -14.96
CA GLY A 194 3.67 -15.84 -14.86
C GLY A 194 4.18 -14.41 -14.87
N ALA A 195 3.35 -13.42 -14.48
CA ALA A 195 3.83 -12.04 -14.35
C ALA A 195 5.11 -11.99 -13.49
N LEU A 196 6.13 -11.25 -13.94
CA LEU A 196 7.42 -11.17 -13.28
C LEU A 196 7.27 -10.66 -11.84
N LEU A 197 6.58 -9.53 -11.68
CA LEU A 197 6.35 -8.87 -10.40
C LEU A 197 4.92 -8.35 -10.29
N HIS A 198 4.38 -8.39 -9.08
CA HIS A 198 3.21 -7.61 -8.70
C HIS A 198 3.59 -6.71 -7.53
N LEU A 199 3.68 -5.40 -7.78
CA LEU A 199 4.00 -4.37 -6.82
C LEU A 199 2.72 -3.70 -6.31
N PHE A 200 2.56 -3.61 -5.00
CA PHE A 200 1.35 -3.02 -4.39
C PHE A 200 1.66 -2.38 -3.04
N GLY A 201 0.75 -1.56 -2.53
CA GLY A 201 0.83 -0.87 -1.24
C GLY A 201 -0.30 -1.23 -0.29
N HIS A 202 -0.95 -0.21 0.28
CA HIS A 202 -2.17 -0.26 1.09
C HIS A 202 -2.05 -0.87 2.49
N ILE A 203 -1.14 -1.80 2.73
CA ILE A 203 -1.01 -2.47 4.03
C ILE A 203 0.06 -1.80 4.92
N HIS A 204 0.79 -0.83 4.39
CA HIS A 204 1.84 -0.06 5.06
C HIS A 204 2.97 -0.90 5.69
N THR A 205 3.16 -2.12 5.19
CA THR A 205 4.16 -3.04 5.73
C THR A 205 4.82 -3.79 4.59
N PHE A 206 6.15 -3.75 4.54
CA PHE A 206 6.90 -4.54 3.58
C PHE A 206 6.60 -6.03 3.74
N SER A 207 6.32 -6.69 2.64
CA SER A 207 6.23 -8.14 2.58
C SER A 207 6.48 -8.63 1.16
N GLU A 208 7.06 -9.81 1.03
CA GLU A 208 7.23 -10.47 -0.27
C GLU A 208 6.91 -11.95 -0.18
N HIS A 209 6.39 -12.48 -1.24
CA HIS A 209 6.13 -13.91 -1.41
C HIS A 209 6.00 -14.24 -2.90
N THR A 210 6.22 -15.49 -3.26
CA THR A 210 6.02 -15.98 -4.63
C THR A 210 4.81 -16.89 -4.67
N PHE A 211 3.98 -16.71 -5.69
CA PHE A 211 2.86 -17.59 -5.98
C PHE A 211 2.73 -17.77 -7.50
N LYS A 212 2.74 -19.03 -7.97
CA LYS A 212 2.63 -19.37 -9.39
C LYS A 212 3.57 -18.52 -10.27
N GLU A 213 4.87 -18.57 -10.00
CA GLU A 213 5.94 -17.86 -10.71
C GLU A 213 5.94 -16.33 -10.55
N THR A 214 4.86 -15.71 -10.10
CA THR A 214 4.80 -14.27 -9.85
C THR A 214 5.33 -13.94 -8.45
N LYS A 215 6.28 -13.02 -8.37
CA LYS A 215 6.74 -12.44 -7.09
C LYS A 215 5.83 -11.25 -6.72
N TYR A 216 5.20 -11.34 -5.57
CA TYR A 216 4.32 -10.32 -4.99
C TYR A 216 5.10 -9.53 -3.94
N ILE A 217 5.13 -8.21 -4.07
CA ILE A 217 5.84 -7.33 -3.14
C ILE A 217 4.91 -6.19 -2.69
N ASN A 218 4.63 -6.14 -1.39
CA ASN A 218 4.14 -4.91 -0.80
C ASN A 218 5.32 -3.96 -0.64
N VAL A 219 5.31 -2.84 -1.35
CA VAL A 219 6.47 -1.95 -1.48
C VAL A 219 6.68 -1.04 -0.27
N ALA A 220 5.98 -1.32 0.83
CA ALA A 220 6.05 -0.54 2.05
C ALA A 220 5.46 0.87 1.92
N ALA A 221 5.57 1.68 2.96
CA ALA A 221 4.92 2.98 3.04
C ALA A 221 5.89 4.08 3.45
N LEU A 222 5.76 5.23 2.82
CA LEU A 222 6.41 6.48 3.23
C LEU A 222 5.54 7.31 4.18
N ASP A 223 4.57 6.69 4.83
CA ASP A 223 3.67 7.36 5.76
C ASP A 223 4.44 8.03 6.91
N ARG A 224 3.84 9.04 7.50
CA ARG A 224 4.45 9.73 8.65
C ARG A 224 4.19 8.96 9.93
N PRO A 225 5.01 9.18 10.97
CA PRO A 225 4.70 8.71 12.31
C PRO A 225 3.32 9.18 12.72
N VAL A 226 2.44 8.26 13.04
CA VAL A 226 1.07 8.58 13.48
C VAL A 226 1.02 8.45 14.99
N SER A 227 0.56 9.49 15.68
CA SER A 227 0.31 9.38 17.12
C SER A 227 -0.67 8.26 17.40
N ALA A 228 -0.51 7.60 18.53
CA ALA A 228 -1.42 6.55 18.96
C ALA A 228 -2.87 7.03 18.86
N ARG A 229 -3.74 6.15 18.37
CA ARG A 229 -5.17 6.43 18.38
C ARG A 229 -5.62 6.76 19.80
N PRO A 230 -6.59 7.66 20.01
CA PRO A 230 -7.07 8.04 21.35
C PRO A 230 -7.29 6.85 22.28
N ARG A 231 -7.88 5.75 21.76
CA ARG A 231 -8.07 4.52 22.52
C ARG A 231 -6.78 3.79 22.91
N ALA A 232 -5.72 3.95 22.16
CA ALA A 232 -4.43 3.41 22.55
C ALA A 232 -3.80 4.29 23.63
N LYS A 233 -4.00 5.61 23.59
CA LYS A 233 -3.65 6.53 24.69
C LYS A 233 -4.36 6.17 25.98
N GLU A 234 -5.69 5.99 25.93
CA GLU A 234 -6.49 5.58 27.08
C GLU A 234 -6.05 4.25 27.66
N LYS A 235 -5.77 3.29 26.79
CA LYS A 235 -5.46 1.91 27.17
C LYS A 235 -4.01 1.75 27.64
N TRP A 236 -3.08 2.56 27.15
CA TRP A 236 -1.64 2.41 27.39
C TRP A 236 -1.06 3.64 28.10
N GLY A 237 -1.90 4.61 28.37
CA GLY A 237 -1.61 5.74 29.27
C GLY A 237 -0.64 6.78 28.75
N LYS A 238 -0.01 6.60 27.57
CA LYS A 238 1.04 7.48 27.10
C LYS A 238 1.08 7.62 25.57
N GLU A 239 1.67 8.74 25.15
CA GLU A 239 1.95 9.03 23.73
C GLU A 239 2.98 8.08 23.13
N ASP A 240 3.69 7.33 23.96
CA ASP A 240 4.87 6.54 23.62
C ASP A 240 4.54 5.26 22.86
N CYS A 241 3.30 4.78 22.99
CA CYS A 241 2.81 3.63 22.21
C CYS A 241 2.32 4.06 20.84
N ARG A 242 3.05 4.91 20.18
CA ARG A 242 2.72 5.44 18.86
C ARG A 242 2.99 4.44 17.77
N ASN A 243 2.21 4.51 16.73
CA ASN A 243 2.54 3.95 15.44
C ASN A 243 3.65 4.81 14.83
N PHE A 244 4.87 4.45 15.03
CA PHE A 244 5.95 5.06 14.31
C PHE A 244 6.21 4.28 13.04
N ASN A 245 5.54 4.70 11.99
CA ASN A 245 6.01 4.35 10.68
C ASN A 245 7.14 5.31 10.34
N THR A 246 8.36 4.80 10.38
CA THR A 246 9.55 5.59 10.07
C THR A 246 9.67 5.91 8.59
N GLY A 247 8.76 5.34 7.77
CA GLY A 247 8.88 5.36 6.33
C GLY A 247 9.82 4.30 5.80
N ASN A 248 9.32 3.51 4.87
CA ASN A 248 10.09 2.47 4.19
C ASN A 248 9.89 2.59 2.69
N TYR A 249 10.90 2.18 1.95
CA TYR A 249 10.83 2.00 0.50
C TYR A 249 11.59 0.74 0.11
N VAL A 250 11.45 0.32 -1.13
CA VAL A 250 12.07 -0.90 -1.64
C VAL A 250 12.93 -0.57 -2.85
N THR A 251 14.16 -1.07 -2.88
CA THR A 251 14.95 -1.14 -4.10
C THR A 251 14.83 -2.55 -4.67
N ILE A 252 14.67 -2.64 -6.00
CA ILE A 252 14.48 -3.89 -6.71
C ILE A 252 15.49 -3.94 -7.84
N GLU A 253 16.26 -5.01 -7.91
CA GLU A 253 17.16 -5.27 -9.00
C GLU A 253 16.66 -6.46 -9.80
N ILE A 254 16.53 -6.29 -11.11
CA ILE A 254 16.12 -7.33 -12.06
C ILE A 254 17.30 -7.58 -12.98
N SER A 255 17.86 -8.80 -12.93
CA SER A 255 18.98 -9.20 -13.79
C SER A 255 18.52 -9.40 -15.25
N SER A 256 19.47 -9.64 -16.16
CA SER A 256 19.18 -10.05 -17.53
C SER A 256 18.49 -11.42 -17.60
N SER A 257 18.74 -12.30 -16.64
CA SER A 257 18.07 -13.59 -16.47
C SER A 257 16.73 -13.51 -15.75
N LEU A 258 16.20 -12.29 -15.47
CA LEU A 258 14.97 -12.03 -14.75
C LEU A 258 14.99 -12.44 -13.26
N GLU A 259 16.17 -12.67 -12.69
CA GLU A 259 16.30 -12.86 -11.26
C GLU A 259 16.03 -11.54 -10.52
N ILE A 260 15.28 -11.63 -9.40
CA ILE A 260 14.82 -10.48 -8.66
C ILE A 260 15.46 -10.45 -7.28
N LYS A 261 16.22 -9.39 -7.01
CA LYS A 261 16.72 -9.05 -5.67
C LYS A 261 15.96 -7.85 -5.12
N THR A 262 15.52 -7.96 -3.89
CA THR A 262 14.74 -6.90 -3.20
C THR A 262 15.44 -6.50 -1.92
N ARG A 263 15.41 -5.22 -1.62
CA ARG A 263 15.88 -4.65 -0.36
C ARG A 263 14.88 -3.62 0.16
N CYS A 264 14.29 -3.89 1.31
CA CYS A 264 13.51 -2.89 2.04
C CYS A 264 14.46 -1.98 2.83
N VAL A 265 14.33 -0.68 2.63
CA VAL A 265 15.14 0.33 3.30
C VAL A 265 14.24 1.16 4.20
N THR A 266 14.62 1.29 5.47
CA THR A 266 13.95 2.17 6.43
C THR A 266 14.59 3.56 6.40
N LEU A 267 13.78 4.60 6.30
CA LEU A 267 14.27 5.98 6.39
C LEU A 267 14.84 6.26 7.78
N PRO A 268 15.91 7.05 7.90
CA PRO A 268 16.35 7.58 9.16
C PRO A 268 15.24 8.35 9.86
N HIS A 269 15.07 8.15 11.15
CA HIS A 269 14.07 8.83 11.97
C HIS A 269 14.72 9.70 13.04
N GLU A 270 13.93 10.57 13.63
CA GLU A 270 14.39 11.54 14.64
C GLU A 270 14.61 10.91 16.02
N TYR A 271 14.29 9.63 16.17
CA TYR A 271 14.39 8.89 17.41
C TYR A 271 15.63 7.99 17.38
N PRO A 272 16.79 8.45 17.87
CA PRO A 272 18.06 7.74 17.70
C PRO A 272 18.09 6.36 18.36
N ASN A 273 17.25 6.15 19.35
CA ASN A 273 17.19 4.90 20.11
C ASN A 273 16.19 3.88 19.53
N TRP A 274 15.55 4.21 18.43
CA TRP A 274 14.65 3.25 17.75
C TRP A 274 15.46 2.19 17.06
N ILE A 275 15.24 0.96 17.47
CA ILE A 275 15.79 -0.16 16.76
C ILE A 275 14.90 -0.42 15.54
N SER A 276 15.50 -0.23 14.38
CA SER A 276 14.86 -0.62 13.12
C SER A 276 14.68 -2.13 13.09
N LEU A 277 13.48 -2.56 12.79
CA LEU A 277 13.17 -3.93 12.88
C LEU A 277 12.60 -4.51 11.66
N GLU A 278 13.30 -5.46 11.28
CA GLU A 278 13.06 -6.07 10.01
C GLU A 278 11.78 -6.86 9.93
N ASN A 279 11.22 -7.48 10.87
CA ASN A 279 10.17 -8.45 10.58
C ASN A 279 9.05 -8.65 11.58
N ARG A 280 9.00 -7.93 12.67
CA ARG A 280 7.87 -8.02 13.59
C ARG A 280 7.51 -6.66 14.11
N ARG A 281 6.60 -6.00 13.40
CA ARG A 281 6.16 -4.68 13.80
C ARG A 281 4.72 -4.71 14.22
N TYR A 282 4.52 -4.38 15.46
CA TYR A 282 3.27 -3.82 15.86
C TYR A 282 3.48 -2.31 15.96
N ASN A 283 2.86 -1.56 15.04
CA ASN A 283 2.92 -0.10 15.03
C ASN A 283 4.32 0.52 14.93
N GLY A 284 5.25 -0.11 14.23
CA GLY A 284 6.60 0.43 14.09
C GLY A 284 7.54 0.16 15.28
N ILE A 285 7.03 -0.42 16.36
CA ILE A 285 7.82 -0.81 17.56
C ILE A 285 8.21 -2.28 17.44
N LYS A 286 9.47 -2.61 17.75
CA LYS A 286 9.96 -3.99 17.80
C LYS A 286 9.72 -4.62 19.11
N TRP A 287 9.30 -5.85 19.05
CA TRP A 287 9.39 -6.78 20.15
C TRP A 287 10.77 -7.45 20.16
N ILE A 288 11.49 -7.38 21.28
CA ILE A 288 12.70 -8.17 21.52
C ILE A 288 12.29 -9.36 22.37
N PRO A 289 12.25 -10.59 21.82
CA PRO A 289 11.81 -11.77 22.56
C PRO A 289 12.67 -12.06 23.77
N GLU A 290 13.99 -11.88 23.65
CA GLU A 290 14.99 -12.17 24.69
C GLU A 290 14.84 -11.28 25.92
N GLU A 291 14.34 -10.08 25.73
CA GLU A 291 14.16 -9.11 26.81
C GLU A 291 12.68 -8.94 27.17
N ALA A 292 11.78 -9.65 26.48
CA ALA A 292 10.34 -9.53 26.62
C ALA A 292 9.84 -8.07 26.62
N LYS A 293 10.49 -7.20 25.84
CA LYS A 293 10.18 -5.77 25.78
C LYS A 293 10.09 -5.23 24.36
N TRP A 294 9.44 -4.11 24.23
CA TRP A 294 9.44 -3.31 23.03
C TRP A 294 10.64 -2.37 23.02
N THR A 295 11.21 -2.16 21.85
CA THR A 295 12.41 -1.34 21.75
C THR A 295 12.11 0.06 21.31
N ASN A 296 12.23 0.91 22.23
CA ASN A 296 12.82 2.23 22.13
C ASN A 296 13.52 2.47 23.45
N ALA A 297 14.84 2.52 23.47
CA ALA A 297 15.61 2.58 24.69
C ALA A 297 15.42 3.88 25.49
N SER A 298 14.91 4.94 24.84
CA SER A 298 14.58 6.21 25.48
C SER A 298 13.16 6.29 26.02
N ASP A 299 12.32 5.30 25.71
CA ASP A 299 10.93 5.35 26.13
C ASP A 299 10.76 4.87 27.57
N PRO A 300 9.82 5.46 28.29
CA PRO A 300 9.40 4.90 29.55
C PRO A 300 8.85 3.48 29.35
N PRO A 301 8.96 2.62 30.36
CA PRO A 301 8.60 1.22 30.23
C PRO A 301 7.15 1.05 29.75
N ILE A 302 6.97 0.23 28.72
CA ILE A 302 5.66 -0.12 28.20
C ILE A 302 4.90 -0.88 29.27
N PRO A 303 3.64 -0.55 29.52
CA PRO A 303 2.84 -1.22 30.51
C PRO A 303 2.81 -2.76 30.31
N GLN A 304 2.98 -3.52 31.40
CA GLN A 304 3.08 -4.99 31.34
C GLN A 304 1.94 -5.67 30.57
N TYR A 305 0.74 -5.10 30.56
CA TYR A 305 -0.37 -5.64 29.79
C TYR A 305 -0.18 -5.54 28.25
N ALA A 306 0.70 -4.67 27.80
CA ALA A 306 1.07 -4.59 26.38
C ALA A 306 2.06 -5.70 26.00
N VAL A 307 2.85 -6.14 26.98
CA VAL A 307 3.86 -7.19 26.83
C VAL A 307 3.20 -8.58 26.78
N SER A 308 2.16 -8.80 27.57
CA SER A 308 1.48 -10.11 27.69
C SER A 308 0.66 -10.52 26.46
N ARG A 309 0.38 -9.61 25.55
CA ARG A 309 -0.30 -9.93 24.29
C ARG A 309 0.71 -10.10 23.18
N SER A 310 1.23 -11.30 23.05
CA SER A 310 1.78 -11.75 21.78
C SER A 310 0.84 -11.28 20.65
N PRO A 311 1.36 -10.65 19.58
CA PRO A 311 0.51 -10.36 18.43
C PRO A 311 -0.18 -11.67 18.09
N ARG A 312 -1.50 -11.72 18.19
CA ARG A 312 -2.23 -12.84 17.62
C ARG A 312 -1.79 -12.88 16.18
N ILE A 313 -1.04 -13.90 15.84
CA ILE A 313 -0.79 -14.26 14.45
C ILE A 313 -2.20 -14.37 13.89
N ILE A 314 -2.61 -13.37 13.14
CA ILE A 314 -3.75 -13.51 12.26
C ILE A 314 -3.27 -14.55 11.27
N LYS A 315 -3.49 -15.82 11.60
CA LYS A 315 -3.42 -16.89 10.62
C LYS A 315 -4.33 -16.40 9.52
N SER A 316 -3.75 -15.98 8.42
CA SER A 316 -4.49 -15.80 7.19
C SER A 316 -5.09 -17.18 6.92
N HIS A 317 -6.35 -17.35 7.26
CA HIS A 317 -7.09 -18.45 6.71
C HIS A 317 -7.01 -18.23 5.20
N ALA A 318 -6.17 -19.00 4.56
CA ALA A 318 -6.25 -19.23 3.15
C ALA A 318 -7.66 -19.77 2.93
N LEU A 319 -8.55 -18.90 2.50
CA LEU A 319 -9.76 -19.32 1.84
C LEU A 319 -9.32 -19.82 0.49
N ALA A 320 -9.47 -21.12 0.32
CA ALA A 320 -9.31 -21.84 -0.93
C ALA A 320 -10.13 -21.18 -2.06
#